data_d534ea91fc04a5e9d9d687998c9942b3
#
_entry.id   d534ea91fc04a5e9d9d687998c9942b3
#
_cell.length_a   1.000
_cell.length_b   1.000
_cell.length_c   1.000
_cell.angle_alpha   90.00
_cell.angle_beta   90.00
_cell.angle_gamma   90.00
#
_symmetry.space_group_name_H-M   'P 1'
#
loop_
_entity.id
_entity.type
_entity.pdbx_description
1 polymer ?
#
loop_
_entity_poly.entity_id
_entity_poly.type
_entity_poly.pdbx_seq_one_letter_code
_entity_poly.pdbx_strand_id
1 'polypeptide(L)'
;ACLYGQDDRLLVIVGPCSVHDPQAALDYAHRLAALKDELGEQLLIVMRVYFEKPRTTVGWKGLINDPDIDGSHNIKKGLLLARKTLLGVLDEGLAAATEFLEPTSPQFISDAVSWGAIGARNTESQIHRQLASGLSMPVGFKNATDGSVKAAVNGCFAAAQQHTFFGIDHLGRACAVETLGNPDCHVVLRGSAYGPNY
;
A
#
# COMPACT_ATOMS: atom_id res chain seq x y z
N ALA A 1 1.88 7.02 16.08
CA ALA A 1 1.60 8.22 16.87
C ALA A 1 0.28 8.85 16.45
N CYS A 2 0.08 9.34 15.22
CA CYS A 2 -1.18 9.96 14.76
C CYS A 2 -2.41 9.07 14.96
N LEU A 3 -2.33 7.78 14.65
CA LEU A 3 -3.45 6.83 14.84
C LEU A 3 -3.91 6.68 16.30
N TYR A 4 -3.05 6.99 17.26
CA TYR A 4 -3.31 6.86 18.69
C TYR A 4 -3.44 8.20 19.41
N GLY A 5 -3.54 9.31 18.67
CA GLY A 5 -3.63 10.65 19.26
C GLY A 5 -2.41 11.10 20.06
N GLN A 6 -1.24 10.54 19.77
CA GLN A 6 0.05 10.92 20.38
C GLN A 6 0.78 12.00 19.57
N ASP A 7 0.28 12.30 18.39
CA ASP A 7 0.77 13.31 17.47
C ASP A 7 -0.47 13.98 16.86
N ASP A 8 -0.62 15.27 17.11
CA ASP A 8 -1.81 16.05 16.72
C ASP A 8 -1.81 16.47 15.25
N ARG A 9 -0.72 16.18 14.51
CA ARG A 9 -0.65 16.49 13.10
C ARG A 9 -1.65 15.67 12.29
N LEU A 10 -2.24 16.30 11.29
CA LEU A 10 -3.07 15.59 10.33
C LEU A 10 -2.19 14.72 9.41
N LEU A 11 -2.44 13.41 9.41
CA LEU A 11 -1.80 12.49 8.45
C LEU A 11 -2.38 12.68 7.05
N VAL A 12 -1.54 13.06 6.09
CA VAL A 12 -1.94 13.30 4.70
C VAL A 12 -1.18 12.34 3.78
N ILE A 13 -1.90 11.42 3.14
CA ILE A 13 -1.35 10.49 2.15
C ILE A 13 -1.69 11.03 0.76
N VAL A 14 -0.72 11.61 0.06
CA VAL A 14 -0.93 12.35 -1.19
C VAL A 14 0.09 11.94 -2.25
N GLY A 15 -0.33 11.91 -3.51
CA GLY A 15 0.55 11.55 -4.62
C GLY A 15 -0.19 11.07 -5.86
N PRO A 16 0.53 10.62 -6.88
CA PRO A 16 -0.06 10.15 -8.14
C PRO A 16 -0.97 8.94 -7.91
N CYS A 17 -1.95 8.78 -8.81
CA CYS A 17 -2.88 7.64 -8.75
C CYS A 17 -2.15 6.30 -8.89
N SER A 18 -1.17 6.25 -9.82
CA SER A 18 -0.32 5.10 -10.06
C SER A 18 0.98 5.58 -10.68
N VAL A 19 2.11 5.09 -10.21
CA VAL A 19 3.42 5.39 -10.79
C VAL A 19 3.58 4.56 -12.05
N HIS A 20 3.80 5.22 -13.20
CA HIS A 20 4.15 4.60 -14.46
C HIS A 20 5.51 5.08 -14.97
N ASP A 21 5.93 6.26 -14.53
CA ASP A 21 7.20 6.88 -14.81
C ASP A 21 7.93 7.17 -13.48
N PRO A 22 9.02 6.44 -13.18
CA PRO A 22 9.81 6.67 -11.98
C PRO A 22 10.40 8.09 -11.87
N GLN A 23 10.81 8.70 -12.99
CA GLN A 23 11.39 10.04 -12.96
C GLN A 23 10.35 11.09 -12.59
N ALA A 24 9.17 11.01 -13.19
CA ALA A 24 8.06 11.91 -12.83
C ALA A 24 7.64 11.73 -11.36
N ALA A 25 7.72 10.50 -10.81
CA ALA A 25 7.45 10.26 -9.40
C ALA A 25 8.51 10.91 -8.48
N LEU A 26 9.78 10.87 -8.86
CA LEU A 26 10.86 11.51 -8.10
C LEU A 26 10.80 13.05 -8.20
N ASP A 27 10.45 13.61 -9.36
CA ASP A 27 10.20 15.05 -9.48
C ASP A 27 9.03 15.51 -8.60
N TYR A 28 7.99 14.68 -8.49
CA TYR A 28 6.89 14.93 -7.56
C TYR A 28 7.37 14.85 -6.10
N ALA A 29 8.17 13.85 -5.74
CA ALA A 29 8.73 13.68 -4.41
C ALA A 29 9.56 14.89 -3.99
N HIS A 30 10.43 15.39 -4.86
CA HIS A 30 11.25 16.57 -4.61
C HIS A 30 10.40 17.81 -4.26
N ARG A 31 9.34 18.06 -5.02
CA ARG A 31 8.39 19.17 -4.74
C ARG A 31 7.62 18.95 -3.44
N LEU A 32 7.21 17.72 -3.18
CA LEU A 32 6.46 17.37 -1.98
C LEU A 32 7.32 17.48 -0.71
N ALA A 33 8.61 17.19 -0.80
CA ALA A 33 9.56 17.34 0.29
C ALA A 33 9.66 18.80 0.77
N ALA A 34 9.69 19.76 -0.15
CA ALA A 34 9.68 21.18 0.18
C ALA A 34 8.40 21.58 0.96
N LEU A 35 7.23 21.09 0.52
CA LEU A 35 5.95 21.31 1.22
C LEU A 35 5.92 20.62 2.59
N LYS A 36 6.51 19.43 2.71
CA LYS A 36 6.62 18.74 3.99
C LYS A 36 7.43 19.55 5.00
N ASP A 37 8.51 20.20 4.55
CA ASP A 37 9.34 21.03 5.43
C ASP A 37 8.61 22.32 5.85
N GLU A 38 7.82 22.92 4.95
CA GLU A 38 7.00 24.10 5.23
C GLU A 38 5.83 23.79 6.20
N LEU A 39 5.16 22.64 6.01
CA LEU A 39 3.91 22.29 6.70
C LEU A 39 4.11 21.28 7.84
N GLY A 40 5.34 20.91 8.16
CA GLY A 40 5.66 19.78 9.03
C GLY A 40 5.20 19.89 10.48
N GLU A 41 4.84 21.11 10.94
CA GLU A 41 4.25 21.30 12.26
C GLU A 41 2.77 20.93 12.32
N GLN A 42 2.04 21.01 11.21
CA GLN A 42 0.60 20.74 11.12
C GLN A 42 0.28 19.42 10.44
N LEU A 43 1.10 19.03 9.45
CA LEU A 43 0.85 17.87 8.60
C LEU A 43 1.97 16.84 8.72
N LEU A 44 1.57 15.57 8.84
CA LEU A 44 2.43 14.44 8.59
C LEU A 44 2.19 13.96 7.15
N ILE A 45 3.06 14.40 6.24
CA ILE A 45 2.92 14.11 4.81
C ILE A 45 3.60 12.79 4.49
N VAL A 46 2.84 11.87 3.88
CA VAL A 46 3.30 10.58 3.37
C VAL A 46 3.02 10.55 1.87
N MET A 47 4.04 10.26 1.06
CA MET A 47 3.86 10.21 -0.39
C MET A 47 3.19 8.91 -0.82
N ARG A 48 2.13 9.02 -1.60
CA ARG A 48 1.49 7.88 -2.26
C ARG A 48 2.32 7.43 -3.45
N VAL A 49 2.78 6.17 -3.40
CA VAL A 49 3.65 5.54 -4.42
C VAL A 49 3.05 4.18 -4.79
N TYR A 50 2.00 4.18 -5.60
CA TYR A 50 1.27 2.96 -5.97
C TYR A 50 1.79 2.41 -7.28
N PHE A 51 2.22 1.14 -7.28
CA PHE A 51 2.82 0.45 -8.44
C PHE A 51 1.90 -0.57 -9.08
N GLU A 52 0.87 -0.98 -8.37
CA GLU A 52 -0.04 -2.04 -8.78
C GLU A 52 -1.43 -1.46 -9.05
N LYS A 53 -2.07 -1.95 -10.09
CA LYS A 53 -3.35 -1.40 -10.56
C LYS A 53 -4.41 -2.49 -10.64
N PRO A 54 -5.40 -2.51 -9.71
CA PRO A 54 -6.51 -3.44 -9.81
C PRO A 54 -7.37 -3.09 -11.03
N ARG A 55 -7.71 -4.11 -11.83
CA ARG A 55 -8.56 -3.97 -12.99
C ARG A 55 -9.86 -4.75 -12.82
N THR A 56 -10.96 -4.17 -13.25
CA THR A 56 -12.26 -4.86 -13.22
C THR A 56 -12.30 -5.99 -14.23
N THR A 57 -11.69 -5.78 -15.40
CA THR A 57 -11.61 -6.78 -16.49
C THR A 57 -10.16 -6.94 -16.95
N VAL A 58 -9.72 -6.13 -17.91
CA VAL A 58 -8.39 -6.16 -18.51
C VAL A 58 -7.74 -4.77 -18.50
N GLY A 59 -6.45 -4.70 -18.69
CA GLY A 59 -5.68 -3.46 -18.80
C GLY A 59 -4.34 -3.55 -18.11
N TRP A 60 -3.52 -2.52 -18.26
CA TRP A 60 -2.22 -2.43 -17.62
C TRP A 60 -2.33 -2.60 -16.10
N LYS A 61 -1.56 -3.53 -15.54
CA LYS A 61 -1.61 -3.92 -14.14
C LYS A 61 -0.67 -3.14 -13.22
N GLY A 62 0.06 -2.17 -13.76
CA GLY A 62 0.98 -1.34 -13.01
C GLY A 62 2.46 -1.59 -13.32
N LEU A 63 3.33 -0.74 -12.76
CA LEU A 63 4.75 -0.71 -13.04
C LEU A 63 5.46 -2.04 -12.72
N ILE A 64 5.07 -2.72 -11.64
CA ILE A 64 5.68 -4.01 -11.28
C ILE A 64 5.39 -5.06 -12.33
N ASN A 65 4.15 -5.12 -12.81
CA ASN A 65 3.69 -6.19 -13.70
C ASN A 65 4.09 -5.97 -15.17
N ASP A 66 4.18 -4.72 -15.61
CA ASP A 66 4.48 -4.37 -17.01
C ASP A 66 5.11 -2.96 -17.06
N PRO A 67 6.42 -2.87 -16.74
CA PRO A 67 7.11 -1.59 -16.58
C PRO A 67 7.25 -0.80 -17.89
N ASP A 68 7.28 -1.47 -19.03
CA ASP A 68 7.45 -0.86 -20.34
C ASP A 68 6.13 -0.54 -21.05
N ILE A 69 5.00 -0.95 -20.46
CA ILE A 69 3.63 -0.75 -20.99
C ILE A 69 3.46 -1.33 -22.41
N ASP A 70 4.20 -2.39 -22.70
CA ASP A 70 4.24 -3.04 -24.02
C ASP A 70 3.73 -4.49 -24.00
N GLY A 71 3.28 -4.96 -22.83
CA GLY A 71 2.82 -6.33 -22.62
C GLY A 71 3.95 -7.36 -22.48
N SER A 72 5.20 -6.93 -22.33
CA SER A 72 6.35 -7.84 -22.12
C SER A 72 6.36 -8.49 -20.75
N HIS A 73 5.66 -7.88 -19.78
CA HIS A 73 5.56 -8.37 -18.40
C HIS A 73 6.91 -8.66 -17.73
N ASN A 74 7.89 -7.77 -17.92
CA ASN A 74 9.22 -7.90 -17.31
C ASN A 74 9.15 -7.56 -15.81
N ILE A 75 8.57 -8.47 -15.02
CA ILE A 75 8.32 -8.31 -13.57
C ILE A 75 9.62 -8.05 -12.81
N LYS A 76 10.73 -8.71 -13.18
CA LYS A 76 12.03 -8.46 -12.53
C LYS A 76 12.46 -7.01 -12.67
N LYS A 77 12.34 -6.44 -13.87
CA LYS A 77 12.60 -5.01 -14.12
C LYS A 77 11.64 -4.14 -13.33
N GLY A 78 10.34 -4.49 -13.32
CA GLY A 78 9.30 -3.77 -12.60
C GLY A 78 9.56 -3.68 -11.10
N LEU A 79 9.94 -4.79 -10.46
CA LEU A 79 10.30 -4.82 -9.03
C LEU A 79 11.54 -3.96 -8.73
N LEU A 80 12.56 -4.02 -9.59
CA LEU A 80 13.75 -3.18 -9.42
C LEU A 80 13.44 -1.69 -9.55
N LEU A 81 12.60 -1.31 -10.52
CA LEU A 81 12.15 0.07 -10.70
C LEU A 81 11.30 0.55 -9.52
N ALA A 82 10.35 -0.28 -9.06
CA ALA A 82 9.54 0.04 -7.90
C ALA A 82 10.39 0.28 -6.65
N ARG A 83 11.35 -0.61 -6.37
CA ARG A 83 12.25 -0.46 -5.24
C ARG A 83 13.14 0.78 -5.36
N LYS A 84 13.72 1.05 -6.54
CA LYS A 84 14.51 2.27 -6.77
C LYS A 84 13.69 3.54 -6.58
N THR A 85 12.45 3.55 -7.03
CA THR A 85 11.55 4.70 -6.85
C THR A 85 11.25 4.93 -5.36
N LEU A 86 10.94 3.85 -4.61
CA LEU A 86 10.74 3.96 -3.16
C LEU A 86 11.96 4.52 -2.44
N LEU A 87 13.13 3.98 -2.72
CA LEU A 87 14.38 4.46 -2.11
C LEU A 87 14.64 5.93 -2.46
N GLY A 88 14.40 6.36 -3.71
CA GLY A 88 14.51 7.76 -4.09
C GLY A 88 13.52 8.68 -3.37
N VAL A 89 12.29 8.20 -3.10
CA VAL A 89 11.32 8.94 -2.28
C VAL A 89 11.79 9.07 -0.83
N LEU A 90 12.38 8.00 -0.27
CA LEU A 90 12.95 8.03 1.08
C LEU A 90 14.18 8.94 1.17
N ASP A 91 15.02 8.99 0.12
CA ASP A 91 16.19 9.88 0.05
C ASP A 91 15.79 11.36 0.03
N GLU A 92 14.60 11.71 -0.48
CA GLU A 92 14.00 13.05 -0.35
C GLU A 92 13.42 13.32 1.07
N GLY A 93 13.60 12.40 2.01
CA GLY A 93 13.10 12.52 3.38
C GLY A 93 11.60 12.32 3.55
N LEU A 94 10.92 11.75 2.55
CA LEU A 94 9.48 11.44 2.60
C LEU A 94 9.23 10.01 3.05
N ALA A 95 8.19 9.80 3.85
CA ALA A 95 7.62 8.47 4.07
C ALA A 95 6.79 8.05 2.85
N ALA A 96 6.79 6.76 2.51
CA ALA A 96 6.08 6.22 1.36
C ALA A 96 4.86 5.38 1.76
N ALA A 97 3.77 5.51 0.99
CA ALA A 97 2.57 4.69 1.10
C ALA A 97 2.32 3.93 -0.21
N THR A 98 1.92 2.66 -0.12
CA THR A 98 1.55 1.87 -1.31
C THR A 98 0.28 1.05 -1.08
N GLU A 99 -0.32 0.54 -2.17
CA GLU A 99 -1.40 -0.44 -2.11
C GLU A 99 -0.83 -1.80 -2.50
N PHE A 100 -1.04 -2.80 -1.65
CA PHE A 100 -0.62 -4.17 -1.93
C PHE A 100 -1.77 -4.91 -2.62
N LEU A 101 -1.55 -5.28 -3.87
CA LEU A 101 -2.49 -6.06 -4.68
C LEU A 101 -2.04 -7.52 -4.79
N GLU A 102 -0.79 -7.74 -5.19
CA GLU A 102 -0.21 -9.08 -5.28
C GLU A 102 0.31 -9.52 -3.90
N PRO A 103 -0.04 -10.74 -3.44
CA PRO A 103 0.36 -11.21 -2.11
C PRO A 103 1.87 -11.34 -1.90
N THR A 104 2.65 -11.40 -2.97
CA THR A 104 4.10 -11.57 -2.92
C THR A 104 4.89 -10.28 -3.06
N SER A 105 4.29 -9.20 -3.56
CA SER A 105 4.99 -7.92 -3.73
C SER A 105 5.55 -7.33 -2.43
N PRO A 106 4.91 -7.48 -1.26
CA PRO A 106 5.46 -6.99 0.00
C PRO A 106 6.84 -7.56 0.34
N GLN A 107 7.14 -8.81 -0.04
CA GLN A 107 8.43 -9.43 0.22
C GLN A 107 9.61 -8.68 -0.42
N PHE A 108 9.35 -7.84 -1.42
CA PHE A 108 10.35 -7.09 -2.17
C PHE A 108 10.41 -5.61 -1.83
N ILE A 109 9.35 -5.04 -1.25
CA ILE A 109 9.23 -3.59 -1.10
C ILE A 109 8.71 -3.12 0.27
N SER A 110 8.20 -3.98 1.13
CA SER A 110 7.54 -3.56 2.38
C SER A 110 8.47 -2.85 3.37
N ASP A 111 9.74 -3.14 3.35
CA ASP A 111 10.77 -2.49 4.19
C ASP A 111 10.97 -0.99 3.86
N ALA A 112 10.56 -0.56 2.67
CA ALA A 112 10.60 0.84 2.23
C ALA A 112 9.23 1.53 2.27
N VAL A 113 8.22 0.93 2.93
CA VAL A 113 6.85 1.44 2.99
C VAL A 113 6.46 1.73 4.43
N SER A 114 5.93 2.92 4.68
CA SER A 114 5.50 3.39 6.01
C SER A 114 4.00 3.26 6.24
N TRP A 115 3.20 3.08 5.19
CA TRP A 115 1.76 2.86 5.26
C TRP A 115 1.30 2.00 4.07
N GLY A 116 0.49 0.99 4.33
CA GLY A 116 -0.06 0.10 3.32
C GLY A 116 -1.57 0.24 3.15
N ALA A 117 -2.08 -0.02 1.94
CA ALA A 117 -3.52 -0.10 1.69
C ALA A 117 -3.91 -1.47 1.15
N ILE A 118 -5.08 -1.96 1.57
CA ILE A 118 -5.80 -3.06 0.92
C ILE A 118 -6.97 -2.48 0.15
N GLY A 119 -7.00 -2.74 -1.15
CA GLY A 119 -8.00 -2.20 -2.05
C GLY A 119 -9.41 -2.75 -1.81
N ALA A 120 -10.43 -2.00 -2.22
CA ALA A 120 -11.84 -2.35 -2.01
C ALA A 120 -12.23 -3.73 -2.57
N ARG A 121 -11.57 -4.19 -3.65
CA ARG A 121 -11.80 -5.50 -4.25
C ARG A 121 -11.13 -6.65 -3.50
N ASN A 122 -10.17 -6.34 -2.60
CA ASN A 122 -9.37 -7.30 -1.85
C ASN A 122 -9.70 -7.32 -0.35
N THR A 123 -10.50 -6.38 0.12
CA THR A 123 -10.86 -6.24 1.55
C THR A 123 -11.54 -7.50 2.13
N GLU A 124 -12.29 -8.25 1.32
CA GLU A 124 -12.90 -9.51 1.74
C GLU A 124 -11.98 -10.73 1.59
N SER A 125 -10.85 -10.58 0.90
CA SER A 125 -9.91 -11.68 0.63
C SER A 125 -9.19 -12.12 1.91
N GLN A 126 -9.31 -13.40 2.25
CA GLN A 126 -8.57 -13.99 3.37
C GLN A 126 -7.06 -13.84 3.20
N ILE A 127 -6.55 -14.03 1.99
CA ILE A 127 -5.11 -13.91 1.70
C ILE A 127 -4.60 -12.50 2.02
N HIS A 128 -5.35 -11.45 1.67
CA HIS A 128 -4.96 -10.07 1.95
C HIS A 128 -5.09 -9.71 3.44
N ARG A 129 -6.03 -10.31 4.17
CA ARG A 129 -6.14 -10.15 5.63
C ARG A 129 -4.97 -10.83 6.34
N GLN A 130 -4.59 -12.01 5.92
CA GLN A 130 -3.38 -12.72 6.39
C GLN A 130 -2.10 -11.95 6.06
N LEU A 131 -1.99 -11.44 4.84
CA LEU A 131 -0.89 -10.56 4.43
C LEU A 131 -0.78 -9.36 5.36
N ALA A 132 -1.86 -8.62 5.56
CA ALA A 132 -1.88 -7.43 6.42
C ALA A 132 -1.48 -7.72 7.86
N SER A 133 -1.82 -8.92 8.38
CA SER A 133 -1.44 -9.35 9.72
C SER A 133 0.07 -9.51 9.94
N GLY A 134 0.83 -9.67 8.85
CA GLY A 134 2.29 -9.82 8.88
C GLY A 134 3.06 -8.56 8.52
N LEU A 135 2.39 -7.48 8.13
CA LEU A 135 3.04 -6.22 7.81
C LEU A 135 3.37 -5.41 9.05
N SER A 136 4.55 -4.78 9.07
CA SER A 136 5.05 -4.01 10.21
C SER A 136 4.63 -2.54 10.20
N MET A 137 3.90 -2.10 9.17
CA MET A 137 3.37 -0.73 9.06
C MET A 137 1.84 -0.73 9.26
N PRO A 138 1.25 0.44 9.58
CA PRO A 138 -0.22 0.61 9.56
C PRO A 138 -0.81 0.27 8.20
N VAL A 139 -1.96 -0.43 8.20
CA VAL A 139 -2.65 -0.87 6.97
C VAL A 139 -4.09 -0.38 6.96
N GLY A 140 -4.44 0.38 5.91
CA GLY A 140 -5.78 0.85 5.67
C GLY A 140 -6.59 -0.10 4.78
N PHE A 141 -7.67 -0.66 5.32
CA PHE A 141 -8.64 -1.45 4.55
C PHE A 141 -9.70 -0.53 3.94
N LYS A 142 -9.77 -0.45 2.61
CA LYS A 142 -10.81 0.32 1.93
C LYS A 142 -12.16 -0.38 2.06
N ASN A 143 -13.22 0.38 2.31
CA ASN A 143 -14.57 -0.16 2.26
C ASN A 143 -14.90 -0.71 0.87
N ALA A 144 -15.88 -1.62 0.79
CA ALA A 144 -16.25 -2.34 -0.43
C ALA A 144 -16.70 -1.40 -1.57
N THR A 145 -16.73 -1.91 -2.79
CA THR A 145 -17.09 -1.12 -3.98
C THR A 145 -18.54 -0.64 -3.99
N ASP A 146 -19.42 -1.34 -3.26
CA ASP A 146 -20.83 -0.94 -3.03
C ASP A 146 -20.97 0.13 -1.92
N GLY A 147 -19.87 0.46 -1.21
CA GLY A 147 -19.86 1.41 -0.11
C GLY A 147 -19.98 0.76 1.27
N SER A 148 -20.19 -0.56 1.37
CA SER A 148 -20.28 -1.28 2.65
C SER A 148 -18.98 -1.19 3.44
N VAL A 149 -19.08 -0.75 4.70
CA VAL A 149 -17.94 -0.63 5.63
C VAL A 149 -17.67 -1.94 6.37
N LYS A 150 -18.66 -2.82 6.45
CA LYS A 150 -18.58 -4.08 7.20
C LYS A 150 -17.39 -4.96 6.82
N ALA A 151 -17.09 -5.06 5.51
CA ALA A 151 -15.98 -5.86 5.02
C ALA A 151 -14.62 -5.32 5.51
N ALA A 152 -14.45 -3.99 5.52
CA ALA A 152 -13.24 -3.33 5.99
C ALA A 152 -13.05 -3.49 7.51
N VAL A 153 -14.12 -3.32 8.30
CA VAL A 153 -14.10 -3.56 9.74
C VAL A 153 -13.70 -5.01 10.03
N ASN A 154 -14.33 -5.98 9.37
CA ASN A 154 -13.97 -7.39 9.51
C ASN A 154 -12.53 -7.67 9.09
N GLY A 155 -12.04 -6.98 8.06
CA GLY A 155 -10.64 -7.04 7.60
C GLY A 155 -9.67 -6.58 8.68
N CYS A 156 -9.93 -5.44 9.32
CA CYS A 156 -9.14 -4.94 10.44
C CYS A 156 -9.11 -5.91 11.62
N PHE A 157 -10.28 -6.43 12.01
CA PHE A 157 -10.36 -7.42 13.10
C PHE A 157 -9.57 -8.70 12.77
N ALA A 158 -9.71 -9.23 11.56
CA ALA A 158 -8.98 -10.42 11.14
C ALA A 158 -7.47 -10.15 11.10
N ALA A 159 -7.03 -9.06 10.49
CA ALA A 159 -5.60 -8.74 10.36
C ALA A 159 -4.94 -8.40 11.71
N ALA A 160 -5.71 -7.99 12.72
CA ALA A 160 -5.19 -7.78 14.07
C ALA A 160 -4.89 -9.08 14.83
N GLN A 161 -5.32 -10.23 14.31
CA GLN A 161 -5.09 -11.53 14.94
C GLN A 161 -3.84 -12.21 14.37
N GLN A 162 -3.30 -13.15 15.16
CA GLN A 162 -2.27 -14.07 14.72
C GLN A 162 -2.81 -15.02 13.66
N HIS A 163 -2.01 -15.28 12.62
CA HIS A 163 -2.36 -16.23 11.55
C HIS A 163 -1.22 -17.20 11.27
N THR A 164 -1.58 -18.40 10.83
CA THR A 164 -0.68 -19.36 10.22
C THR A 164 -1.23 -19.75 8.85
N PHE A 165 -0.42 -19.60 7.81
CA PHE A 165 -0.85 -19.88 6.44
C PHE A 165 0.30 -20.39 5.57
N PHE A 166 -0.06 -20.93 4.42
CA PHE A 166 0.90 -21.43 3.44
C PHE A 166 1.72 -20.31 2.80
N GLY A 167 3.03 -20.49 2.76
CA GLY A 167 3.97 -19.59 2.11
C GLY A 167 5.14 -20.30 1.46
N ILE A 168 6.08 -19.52 0.98
CA ILE A 168 7.29 -19.99 0.31
C ILE A 168 8.50 -19.34 1.02
N ASP A 169 9.48 -20.17 1.42
CA ASP A 169 10.70 -19.67 2.04
C ASP A 169 11.69 -19.08 1.01
N HIS A 170 12.79 -18.51 1.50
CA HIS A 170 13.84 -17.90 0.66
C HIS A 170 14.58 -18.89 -0.28
N LEU A 171 14.38 -20.19 -0.10
CA LEU A 171 14.90 -21.23 -0.98
C LEU A 171 13.85 -21.76 -1.96
N GLY A 172 12.66 -21.15 -2.02
CA GLY A 172 11.57 -21.57 -2.89
C GLY A 172 10.80 -22.79 -2.40
N ARG A 173 10.91 -23.19 -1.11
CA ARG A 173 10.25 -24.36 -0.55
C ARG A 173 8.95 -23.97 0.15
N ALA A 174 7.96 -24.86 0.09
CA ALA A 174 6.72 -24.70 0.83
C ALA A 174 6.98 -24.64 2.35
N CYS A 175 6.37 -23.70 3.02
CA CYS A 175 6.48 -23.52 4.47
C CYS A 175 5.18 -23.00 5.10
N ALA A 176 5.06 -23.12 6.41
CA ALA A 176 4.08 -22.37 7.18
C ALA A 176 4.66 -20.96 7.47
N VAL A 177 3.87 -19.93 7.22
CA VAL A 177 4.17 -18.55 7.62
C VAL A 177 3.31 -18.25 8.84
N GLU A 178 3.95 -17.79 9.91
CA GLU A 178 3.26 -17.33 11.12
C GLU A 178 3.38 -15.81 11.23
N THR A 179 2.28 -15.16 11.55
CA THR A 179 2.21 -13.71 11.77
C THR A 179 1.70 -13.40 13.17
N LEU A 180 2.11 -12.27 13.72
CA LEU A 180 1.74 -11.86 15.08
C LEU A 180 0.41 -11.10 15.15
N GLY A 181 -0.15 -10.71 13.99
CA GLY A 181 -1.23 -9.75 13.91
C GLY A 181 -0.72 -8.31 13.82
N ASN A 182 -1.50 -7.47 13.15
CA ASN A 182 -1.21 -6.04 12.97
C ASN A 182 -2.33 -5.21 13.62
N PRO A 183 -2.11 -4.70 14.85
CA PRO A 183 -3.12 -3.90 15.56
C PRO A 183 -3.35 -2.52 14.94
N ASP A 184 -2.45 -2.05 14.06
CA ASP A 184 -2.51 -0.73 13.42
C ASP A 184 -3.37 -0.73 12.15
N CYS A 185 -4.15 -1.80 11.91
CA CYS A 185 -5.11 -1.83 10.83
C CYS A 185 -6.29 -0.90 11.10
N HIS A 186 -6.73 -0.17 10.07
CA HIS A 186 -7.83 0.79 10.17
C HIS A 186 -8.64 0.84 8.87
N VAL A 187 -9.83 1.43 8.94
CA VAL A 187 -10.71 1.59 7.79
C VAL A 187 -10.34 2.86 7.01
N VAL A 188 -10.30 2.76 5.69
CA VAL A 188 -10.20 3.89 4.76
C VAL A 188 -11.51 4.01 4.00
N LEU A 189 -12.23 5.09 4.22
CA LEU A 189 -13.49 5.35 3.52
C LEU A 189 -13.22 5.83 2.09
N ARG A 190 -13.99 5.30 1.17
CA ARG A 190 -14.04 5.69 -0.24
C ARG A 190 -15.48 5.83 -0.68
N GLY A 191 -15.73 6.59 -1.75
CA GLY A 191 -17.06 6.67 -2.34
C GLY A 191 -17.57 5.31 -2.83
N SER A 192 -18.88 5.20 -2.97
CA SER A 192 -19.61 4.03 -3.47
C SER A 192 -20.15 4.25 -4.88
N ALA A 193 -20.84 3.23 -5.42
CA ALA A 193 -21.60 3.35 -6.66
C ALA A 193 -22.77 4.37 -6.55
N TYR A 194 -23.16 4.73 -5.32
CA TYR A 194 -24.30 5.62 -5.03
C TYR A 194 -23.88 7.03 -4.61
N GLY A 195 -22.57 7.34 -4.61
CA GLY A 195 -22.03 8.65 -4.28
C GLY A 195 -20.94 8.63 -3.20
N PRO A 196 -20.49 9.81 -2.71
CA PRO A 196 -19.55 9.90 -1.61
C PRO A 196 -20.21 9.40 -0.33
N ASN A 197 -19.49 8.52 0.38
CA ASN A 197 -19.96 7.81 1.57
C ASN A 197 -18.91 7.91 2.68
N TYR A 198 -18.62 9.13 3.14
CA TYR A 198 -17.66 9.36 4.24
C TYR A 198 -18.25 10.27 5.29
#